data_b475a10b9be63879adef71c62a20b7c7
#
_entry.id   b475a10b9be63879adef71c62a20b7c7
#
_cell.length_a   1.000
_cell.length_b   1.000
_cell.length_c   1.000
_cell.angle_alpha   90.00
_cell.angle_beta   90.00
_cell.angle_gamma   90.00
#
_symmetry.space_group_name_H-M   'P 1'
#
loop_
_entity.id
_entity.type
_entity.pdbx_description
1 polymer ?
#
loop_
_entity_poly.entity_id
_entity_poly.type
_entity_poly.pdbx_seq_one_letter_code
_entity_poly.pdbx_strand_id
1 'polypeptide(L)'
;MRVLVLVLVLVAGLTACSGGPDEPAVTFDQELHDELVAMLEEDQQERTGEGGLDDTGRTERLKEIVAEHGWPTISLVGEDGEDAAWAIAQHSDLDPEFQEQALDLIRAAVEEGEASPGNLAYLTDRVAAGKGEPQTYGTQIGCTPAGPEPAPIRDEATVDERRAEVGLPPLANYLAELEEVCAATP
;
A
#
# COMPACT_ATOMS: atom_id res chain seq x y z
N MET A 1 68.42 -1.15 -43.76
CA MET A 1 66.97 -1.37 -43.55
C MET A 1 66.81 -1.82 -42.10
N ARG A 2 66.30 -0.93 -41.22
CA ARG A 2 66.01 -1.24 -39.83
C ARG A 2 64.52 -1.41 -39.71
N VAL A 3 64.09 -2.64 -39.37
CA VAL A 3 62.68 -3.00 -39.13
C VAL A 3 62.34 -2.63 -37.66
N LEU A 4 61.44 -1.72 -37.50
CA LEU A 4 60.88 -1.29 -36.16
C LEU A 4 59.68 -2.25 -35.86
N VAL A 5 59.82 -3.08 -34.85
CA VAL A 5 58.75 -3.91 -34.35
C VAL A 5 58.00 -3.12 -33.28
N LEU A 6 56.73 -2.76 -33.56
CA LEU A 6 55.84 -2.08 -32.62
C LEU A 6 55.14 -3.13 -31.78
N VAL A 7 55.44 -3.19 -30.50
CA VAL A 7 54.73 -4.05 -29.52
C VAL A 7 53.53 -3.30 -28.99
N LEU A 8 52.33 -3.76 -29.35
CA LEU A 8 51.06 -3.22 -28.82
C LEU A 8 50.78 -3.91 -27.49
N VAL A 9 50.87 -3.18 -26.39
CA VAL A 9 50.47 -3.64 -25.05
C VAL A 9 48.97 -3.40 -24.90
N LEU A 10 48.14 -4.46 -24.90
CA LEU A 10 46.72 -4.41 -24.51
C LEU A 10 46.65 -4.37 -23.01
N VAL A 11 46.23 -3.24 -22.44
CA VAL A 11 45.85 -3.13 -21.03
C VAL A 11 44.39 -3.52 -20.92
N ALA A 12 44.10 -4.73 -20.46
CA ALA A 12 42.76 -5.16 -20.06
C ALA A 12 42.39 -4.47 -18.73
N GLY A 13 41.54 -3.45 -18.82
CA GLY A 13 40.94 -2.83 -17.64
C GLY A 13 39.95 -3.79 -16.97
N LEU A 14 40.30 -4.32 -15.82
CA LEU A 14 39.36 -4.98 -14.91
C LEU A 14 38.52 -3.89 -14.24
N THR A 15 37.28 -3.67 -14.73
CA THR A 15 36.24 -2.95 -13.97
C THR A 15 35.81 -3.86 -12.81
N ALA A 16 36.38 -3.62 -11.63
CA ALA A 16 35.82 -4.16 -10.39
C ALA A 16 34.50 -3.45 -10.12
N CYS A 17 33.38 -4.17 -10.26
CA CYS A 17 32.13 -3.77 -9.65
C CYS A 17 32.35 -3.79 -8.14
N SER A 18 32.45 -2.62 -7.49
CA SER A 18 32.38 -2.50 -6.05
C SER A 18 30.94 -2.70 -5.64
N GLY A 19 30.54 -3.93 -5.35
CA GLY A 19 29.37 -4.23 -4.53
C GLY A 19 29.61 -3.61 -3.15
N GLY A 20 28.72 -2.73 -2.71
CA GLY A 20 28.65 -2.33 -1.29
C GLY A 20 28.42 -3.57 -0.42
N PRO A 21 28.55 -3.46 0.91
CA PRO A 21 28.20 -4.57 1.80
C PRO A 21 26.75 -5.00 1.46
N ASP A 22 26.56 -6.28 1.13
CA ASP A 22 25.25 -6.88 0.92
C ASP A 22 24.44 -6.62 2.20
N GLU A 23 23.39 -5.79 2.14
CA GLU A 23 22.41 -5.80 3.21
C GLU A 23 21.86 -7.22 3.34
N PRO A 24 21.70 -7.73 4.57
CA PRO A 24 21.17 -9.07 4.76
C PRO A 24 19.79 -9.14 4.07
N ALA A 25 19.63 -10.10 3.18
CA ALA A 25 18.35 -10.32 2.52
C ALA A 25 17.24 -10.48 3.58
N VAL A 26 16.14 -9.76 3.42
CA VAL A 26 14.97 -9.91 4.30
C VAL A 26 14.53 -11.37 4.25
N THR A 27 14.38 -11.98 5.41
CA THR A 27 13.87 -13.36 5.52
C THR A 27 12.37 -13.29 5.77
N PHE A 28 11.60 -14.06 5.01
CA PHE A 28 10.16 -14.15 5.21
C PHE A 28 9.83 -14.61 6.63
N ASP A 29 8.94 -13.87 7.31
CA ASP A 29 8.48 -14.13 8.67
C ASP A 29 7.07 -14.74 8.64
N GLN A 30 7.00 -16.06 8.73
CA GLN A 30 5.75 -16.81 8.68
C GLN A 30 4.84 -16.52 9.88
N GLU A 31 5.40 -16.26 11.06
CA GLU A 31 4.62 -16.01 12.27
C GLU A 31 3.94 -14.64 12.19
N LEU A 32 4.67 -13.64 11.74
CA LEU A 32 4.12 -12.29 11.51
C LEU A 32 3.10 -12.27 10.37
N HIS A 33 3.37 -12.99 9.27
CA HIS A 33 2.40 -13.16 8.17
C HIS A 33 1.08 -13.74 8.69
N ASP A 34 1.14 -14.89 9.42
CA ASP A 34 -0.05 -15.56 9.91
C ASP A 34 -0.83 -14.68 10.92
N GLU A 35 -0.13 -13.90 11.73
CA GLU A 35 -0.74 -12.92 12.65
C GLU A 35 -1.51 -11.83 11.88
N LEU A 36 -0.88 -11.21 10.89
CA LEU A 36 -1.50 -10.13 10.10
C LEU A 36 -2.74 -10.61 9.36
N VAL A 37 -2.65 -11.77 8.70
CA VAL A 37 -3.77 -12.39 8.00
C VAL A 37 -4.92 -12.70 8.96
N ALA A 38 -4.63 -13.23 10.16
CA ALA A 38 -5.65 -13.49 11.17
C ALA A 38 -6.32 -12.20 11.66
N MET A 39 -5.56 -11.12 11.87
CA MET A 39 -6.11 -9.80 12.24
C MET A 39 -7.07 -9.28 11.17
N LEU A 40 -6.75 -9.45 9.88
CA LEU A 40 -7.64 -9.06 8.78
C LEU A 40 -8.89 -9.94 8.74
N GLU A 41 -8.77 -11.25 8.91
CA GLU A 41 -9.92 -12.15 8.96
C GLU A 41 -10.91 -11.77 10.07
N GLU A 42 -10.42 -11.45 11.27
CA GLU A 42 -11.23 -10.97 12.38
C GLU A 42 -11.89 -9.61 12.05
N ASP A 43 -11.15 -8.66 11.49
CA ASP A 43 -11.69 -7.36 11.05
C ASP A 43 -12.86 -7.53 10.07
N GLN A 44 -12.71 -8.38 9.07
CA GLN A 44 -13.75 -8.61 8.06
C GLN A 44 -14.97 -9.36 8.65
N GLN A 45 -14.76 -10.29 9.56
CA GLN A 45 -15.87 -11.00 10.24
C GLN A 45 -16.68 -10.03 11.10
N GLU A 46 -16.04 -9.13 11.85
CA GLU A 46 -16.71 -8.15 12.67
C GLU A 46 -17.49 -7.11 11.84
N ARG A 47 -16.97 -6.69 10.67
CA ARG A 47 -17.63 -5.74 9.76
C ARG A 47 -18.86 -6.33 9.09
N THR A 48 -18.91 -7.64 8.89
CA THR A 48 -20.04 -8.35 8.24
C THR A 48 -20.98 -9.04 9.22
N GLY A 49 -20.65 -9.08 10.51
CA GLY A 49 -21.36 -9.78 11.57
C GLY A 49 -22.10 -8.86 12.55
N GLU A 50 -22.76 -9.48 13.54
CA GLU A 50 -23.36 -8.79 14.70
C GLU A 50 -22.34 -8.74 15.85
N GLY A 51 -21.25 -7.97 15.68
CA GLY A 51 -20.20 -7.83 16.69
C GLY A 51 -19.83 -6.37 16.94
N GLY A 52 -19.06 -6.12 18.00
CA GLY A 52 -18.39 -4.84 18.20
C GLY A 52 -17.10 -4.82 17.40
N LEU A 53 -16.82 -3.72 16.70
CA LEU A 53 -15.55 -3.52 15.99
C LEU A 53 -14.43 -3.22 16.99
N ASP A 54 -13.32 -3.98 16.94
CA ASP A 54 -12.11 -3.70 17.73
C ASP A 54 -11.01 -3.04 16.85
N ASP A 55 -11.36 -1.98 16.13
CA ASP A 55 -10.41 -1.23 15.33
C ASP A 55 -9.28 -0.64 16.20
N THR A 56 -9.56 -0.28 17.45
CA THR A 56 -8.56 0.26 18.37
C THR A 56 -7.52 -0.79 18.74
N GLY A 57 -7.93 -2.01 19.12
CA GLY A 57 -7.00 -3.07 19.50
C GLY A 57 -6.10 -3.49 18.33
N ARG A 58 -6.68 -3.63 17.13
CA ARG A 58 -5.90 -3.94 15.91
C ARG A 58 -4.95 -2.81 15.53
N THR A 59 -5.38 -1.55 15.64
CA THR A 59 -4.51 -0.39 15.41
C THR A 59 -3.30 -0.40 16.36
N GLU A 60 -3.52 -0.59 17.67
CA GLU A 60 -2.42 -0.64 18.64
C GLU A 60 -1.47 -1.81 18.35
N ARG A 61 -2.01 -2.98 17.96
CA ARG A 61 -1.15 -4.12 17.60
C ARG A 61 -0.32 -3.83 16.34
N LEU A 62 -0.90 -3.23 15.30
CA LEU A 62 -0.15 -2.84 14.11
C LEU A 62 0.93 -1.78 14.43
N LYS A 63 0.67 -0.86 15.35
CA LYS A 63 1.69 0.10 15.83
C LYS A 63 2.88 -0.60 16.49
N GLU A 64 2.64 -1.64 17.28
CA GLU A 64 3.71 -2.45 17.88
C GLU A 64 4.54 -3.16 16.79
N ILE A 65 3.87 -3.78 15.81
CA ILE A 65 4.52 -4.45 14.68
C ILE A 65 5.38 -3.45 13.89
N VAL A 66 4.83 -2.27 13.58
CA VAL A 66 5.56 -1.21 12.86
C VAL A 66 6.76 -0.70 13.66
N ALA A 67 6.64 -0.61 14.99
CA ALA A 67 7.75 -0.18 15.85
C ALA A 67 8.89 -1.22 15.91
N GLU A 68 8.58 -2.50 15.76
CA GLU A 68 9.55 -3.61 15.82
C GLU A 68 10.19 -3.91 14.46
N HIS A 69 9.40 -3.93 13.38
CA HIS A 69 9.80 -4.42 12.06
C HIS A 69 9.86 -3.33 10.98
N GLY A 70 9.37 -2.12 11.25
CA GLY A 70 9.02 -1.17 10.20
C GLY A 70 7.71 -1.56 9.51
N TRP A 71 7.46 -1.04 8.30
CA TRP A 71 6.28 -1.48 7.53
C TRP A 71 6.43 -2.97 7.16
N PRO A 72 5.38 -3.80 7.36
CA PRO A 72 5.39 -5.22 6.95
C PRO A 72 5.43 -5.32 5.42
N THR A 73 6.63 -5.43 4.86
CA THR A 73 6.88 -5.43 3.41
C THR A 73 6.51 -6.76 2.76
N ILE A 74 6.31 -6.76 1.43
CA ILE A 74 6.03 -7.97 0.64
C ILE A 74 7.12 -9.03 0.84
N SER A 75 8.40 -8.64 0.87
CA SER A 75 9.50 -9.56 1.14
C SER A 75 9.48 -10.15 2.55
N LEU A 76 8.92 -9.44 3.53
CA LEU A 76 8.86 -9.89 4.92
C LEU A 76 7.66 -10.79 5.19
N VAL A 77 6.46 -10.43 4.68
CA VAL A 77 5.19 -11.09 5.05
C VAL A 77 4.36 -11.57 3.86
N GLY A 78 4.83 -11.44 2.61
CA GLY A 78 4.04 -11.77 1.43
C GLY A 78 3.06 -10.66 1.04
N GLU A 79 2.47 -10.79 -0.17
CA GLU A 79 1.49 -9.81 -0.68
C GLU A 79 0.24 -9.76 0.20
N ASP A 80 -0.27 -10.91 0.64
CA ASP A 80 -1.46 -11.03 1.48
C ASP A 80 -1.25 -10.53 2.91
N GLY A 81 -0.04 -10.69 3.47
CA GLY A 81 0.34 -10.10 4.75
C GLY A 81 0.47 -8.57 4.69
N GLU A 82 1.04 -8.03 3.58
CA GLU A 82 1.10 -6.59 3.34
C GLU A 82 -0.30 -5.99 3.13
N ASP A 83 -1.16 -6.65 2.35
CA ASP A 83 -2.55 -6.27 2.17
C ASP A 83 -3.30 -6.25 3.51
N ALA A 84 -3.04 -7.22 4.41
CA ALA A 84 -3.64 -7.27 5.73
C ALA A 84 -3.19 -6.08 6.60
N ALA A 85 -1.89 -5.79 6.66
CA ALA A 85 -1.37 -4.64 7.39
C ALA A 85 -1.95 -3.32 6.86
N TRP A 86 -2.02 -3.16 5.54
CA TRP A 86 -2.66 -2.00 4.91
C TRP A 86 -4.13 -1.87 5.30
N ALA A 87 -4.91 -2.94 5.27
CA ALA A 87 -6.32 -2.90 5.61
C ALA A 87 -6.56 -2.46 7.06
N ILE A 88 -5.74 -2.92 8.01
CA ILE A 88 -5.80 -2.47 9.40
C ILE A 88 -5.45 -0.97 9.49
N ALA A 89 -4.41 -0.49 8.79
CA ALA A 89 -4.07 0.93 8.73
C ALA A 89 -5.20 1.76 8.09
N GLN A 90 -5.84 1.25 7.05
CA GLN A 90 -7.02 1.86 6.41
C GLN A 90 -8.19 2.03 7.39
N HIS A 91 -8.36 1.11 8.33
CA HIS A 91 -9.41 1.12 9.34
C HIS A 91 -9.03 1.82 10.65
N SER A 92 -7.84 2.39 10.74
CA SER A 92 -7.35 3.12 11.94
C SER A 92 -7.91 4.54 12.04
N ASP A 93 -9.19 4.76 11.73
CA ASP A 93 -9.83 6.07 11.70
C ASP A 93 -9.86 6.79 13.07
N LEU A 94 -9.75 6.01 14.15
CA LEU A 94 -9.71 6.56 15.53
C LEU A 94 -8.30 7.05 15.92
N ASP A 95 -7.27 6.76 15.12
CA ASP A 95 -5.90 7.25 15.28
C ASP A 95 -5.38 7.83 13.96
N PRO A 96 -5.85 9.04 13.57
CA PRO A 96 -5.43 9.65 12.30
C PRO A 96 -3.94 9.97 12.24
N GLU A 97 -3.27 10.14 13.38
CA GLU A 97 -1.82 10.37 13.42
C GLU A 97 -1.07 9.10 13.00
N PHE A 98 -1.49 7.93 13.48
CA PHE A 98 -0.93 6.66 13.03
C PHE A 98 -1.28 6.39 11.57
N GLN A 99 -2.49 6.71 11.13
CA GLN A 99 -2.90 6.53 9.73
C GLN A 99 -2.03 7.36 8.77
N GLU A 100 -1.64 8.59 9.15
CA GLU A 100 -0.68 9.40 8.40
C GLU A 100 0.74 8.81 8.43
N GLN A 101 1.18 8.29 9.59
CA GLN A 101 2.47 7.60 9.69
C GLN A 101 2.51 6.36 8.80
N ALA A 102 1.45 5.54 8.81
CA ALA A 102 1.34 4.37 7.94
C ALA A 102 1.39 4.75 6.46
N LEU A 103 0.71 5.84 6.06
CA LEU A 103 0.75 6.36 4.71
C LEU A 103 2.18 6.69 4.25
N ASP A 104 2.99 7.31 5.11
CA ASP A 104 4.39 7.63 4.77
C ASP A 104 5.25 6.37 4.66
N LEU A 105 5.03 5.38 5.51
CA LEU A 105 5.73 4.10 5.48
C LEU A 105 5.39 3.27 4.23
N ILE A 106 4.10 3.16 3.88
CA ILE A 106 3.65 2.47 2.66
C ILE A 106 4.23 3.17 1.42
N ARG A 107 4.26 4.50 1.40
CA ARG A 107 4.84 5.25 0.28
C ARG A 107 6.31 4.89 0.06
N ALA A 108 7.10 4.82 1.12
CA ALA A 108 8.49 4.40 1.03
C ALA A 108 8.61 2.95 0.55
N ALA A 109 7.78 2.04 1.06
CA ALA A 109 7.76 0.64 0.63
C ALA A 109 7.36 0.48 -0.86
N VAL A 110 6.40 1.28 -1.36
CA VAL A 110 6.03 1.29 -2.79
C VAL A 110 7.19 1.76 -3.67
N GLU A 111 7.97 2.75 -3.26
CA GLU A 111 9.16 3.19 -4.00
C GLU A 111 10.21 2.08 -4.14
N GLU A 112 10.26 1.15 -3.19
CA GLU A 112 11.14 -0.03 -3.18
C GLU A 112 10.51 -1.27 -3.87
N GLY A 113 9.23 -1.19 -4.28
CA GLY A 113 8.49 -2.33 -4.84
C GLY A 113 8.02 -3.34 -3.79
N GLU A 114 7.97 -2.94 -2.53
CA GLU A 114 7.70 -3.75 -1.34
C GLU A 114 6.30 -3.53 -0.75
N ALA A 115 5.44 -2.76 -1.43
CA ALA A 115 4.03 -2.58 -1.10
C ALA A 115 3.20 -2.29 -2.36
N SER A 116 1.88 -2.45 -2.27
CA SER A 116 0.94 -2.23 -3.36
C SER A 116 0.73 -0.73 -3.65
N PRO A 117 0.97 -0.24 -4.91
CA PRO A 117 0.60 1.13 -5.30
C PRO A 117 -0.91 1.41 -5.20
N GLY A 118 -1.74 0.38 -5.41
CA GLY A 118 -3.19 0.46 -5.24
C GLY A 118 -3.57 0.72 -3.78
N ASN A 119 -2.97 -0.01 -2.84
CA ASN A 119 -3.16 0.17 -1.39
C ASN A 119 -2.73 1.57 -0.94
N LEU A 120 -1.58 2.05 -1.43
CA LEU A 120 -1.14 3.44 -1.20
C LEU A 120 -2.18 4.45 -1.67
N ALA A 121 -2.81 4.24 -2.85
CA ALA A 121 -3.83 5.14 -3.37
C ALA A 121 -5.08 5.18 -2.48
N TYR A 122 -5.55 4.02 -1.99
CA TYR A 122 -6.68 3.94 -1.05
C TYR A 122 -6.39 4.67 0.26
N LEU A 123 -5.22 4.44 0.87
CA LEU A 123 -4.86 5.09 2.13
C LEU A 123 -4.61 6.60 1.94
N THR A 124 -4.05 7.02 0.80
CA THR A 124 -3.92 8.44 0.44
C THR A 124 -5.27 9.16 0.47
N ASP A 125 -6.27 8.57 -0.16
CA ASP A 125 -7.61 9.14 -0.22
C ASP A 125 -8.32 9.07 1.13
N ARG A 126 -8.11 8.00 1.91
CA ARG A 126 -8.67 7.86 3.27
C ARG A 126 -8.19 8.97 4.17
N VAL A 127 -6.88 9.23 4.20
CA VAL A 127 -6.28 10.32 4.97
C VAL A 127 -6.77 11.68 4.49
N ALA A 128 -6.87 11.92 3.18
CA ALA A 128 -7.40 13.15 2.62
C ALA A 128 -8.87 13.37 3.03
N ALA A 129 -9.70 12.34 2.89
CA ALA A 129 -11.12 12.40 3.29
C ALA A 129 -11.28 12.65 4.80
N GLY A 130 -10.47 12.02 5.66
CA GLY A 130 -10.44 12.26 7.09
C GLY A 130 -10.09 13.70 7.47
N LYS A 131 -9.29 14.38 6.65
CA LYS A 131 -8.95 15.82 6.80
C LYS A 131 -9.99 16.75 6.16
N GLY A 132 -11.00 16.22 5.47
CA GLY A 132 -11.95 17.01 4.70
C GLY A 132 -11.35 17.59 3.42
N GLU A 133 -10.28 17.01 2.90
CA GLU A 133 -9.59 17.39 1.67
C GLU A 133 -10.09 16.57 0.48
N PRO A 134 -10.00 17.10 -0.76
CA PRO A 134 -10.35 16.34 -1.96
C PRO A 134 -9.42 15.15 -2.16
N GLN A 135 -10.01 14.01 -2.54
CA GLN A 135 -9.32 12.79 -2.92
C GLN A 135 -8.48 12.96 -4.19
N THR A 136 -7.49 12.09 -4.34
CA THR A 136 -6.66 12.01 -5.55
C THR A 136 -7.18 10.97 -6.54
N TYR A 137 -7.67 9.84 -6.05
CA TYR A 137 -8.03 8.66 -6.85
C TYR A 137 -9.52 8.34 -6.82
N GLY A 138 -10.32 8.94 -5.93
CA GLY A 138 -11.75 8.67 -5.79
C GLY A 138 -12.04 7.27 -5.26
N THR A 139 -11.33 6.85 -4.21
CA THR A 139 -11.50 5.52 -3.59
C THR A 139 -12.45 5.54 -2.40
N GLN A 140 -12.70 6.70 -1.79
CA GLN A 140 -13.61 6.84 -0.65
C GLN A 140 -15.00 7.21 -1.15
N ILE A 141 -15.91 6.26 -1.07
CA ILE A 141 -17.26 6.33 -1.63
C ILE A 141 -18.27 6.20 -0.49
N GLY A 142 -19.25 7.08 -0.48
CA GLY A 142 -20.42 6.97 0.38
C GLY A 142 -21.60 6.35 -0.36
N CYS A 143 -22.48 5.64 0.36
CA CYS A 143 -23.76 5.20 -0.19
C CYS A 143 -24.84 6.26 0.05
N THR A 144 -25.52 6.69 -1.01
CA THR A 144 -26.63 7.61 -0.96
C THR A 144 -27.90 6.93 -1.50
N PRO A 145 -29.10 7.50 -1.31
CA PRO A 145 -30.30 6.98 -1.94
C PRO A 145 -30.26 6.94 -3.48
N ALA A 146 -29.32 7.67 -4.09
CA ALA A 146 -29.09 7.69 -5.54
C ALA A 146 -28.03 6.70 -6.01
N GLY A 147 -27.36 5.98 -5.08
CA GLY A 147 -26.29 5.04 -5.32
C GLY A 147 -24.96 5.49 -4.71
N PRO A 148 -23.83 4.87 -5.12
CA PRO A 148 -22.50 5.23 -4.64
C PRO A 148 -22.11 6.63 -5.11
N GLU A 149 -21.64 7.46 -4.18
CA GLU A 149 -21.19 8.83 -4.44
C GLU A 149 -19.78 9.04 -3.87
N PRO A 150 -18.78 9.42 -4.70
CA PRO A 150 -17.45 9.70 -4.21
C PRO A 150 -17.43 10.99 -3.38
N ALA A 151 -16.65 11.01 -2.31
CA ALA A 151 -16.25 12.27 -1.70
C ALA A 151 -15.51 13.15 -2.75
N PRO A 152 -15.44 14.47 -2.58
CA PRO A 152 -14.88 15.38 -3.60
C PRO A 152 -13.51 14.90 -4.11
N ILE A 153 -13.33 14.89 -5.44
CA ILE A 153 -12.11 14.45 -6.12
C ILE A 153 -11.40 15.68 -6.70
N ARG A 154 -10.08 15.77 -6.54
CA ARG A 154 -9.26 16.79 -7.16
C ARG A 154 -9.14 16.49 -8.66
N ASP A 155 -9.36 17.50 -9.50
CA ASP A 155 -9.23 17.38 -10.96
C ASP A 155 -9.88 16.10 -11.51
N GLU A 156 -11.18 15.95 -11.26
CA GLU A 156 -11.95 14.74 -11.60
C GLU A 156 -11.80 14.33 -13.07
N ALA A 157 -11.58 15.31 -13.99
CA ALA A 157 -11.39 15.03 -15.41
C ALA A 157 -10.18 14.15 -15.73
N THR A 158 -9.19 14.08 -14.84
CA THR A 158 -7.95 13.30 -15.00
C THR A 158 -7.82 12.17 -13.96
N VAL A 159 -8.89 11.85 -13.23
CA VAL A 159 -8.86 10.82 -12.18
C VAL A 159 -8.49 9.44 -12.74
N ASP A 160 -9.02 9.07 -13.90
CA ASP A 160 -8.74 7.76 -14.50
C ASP A 160 -7.29 7.59 -14.96
N GLU A 161 -6.61 8.69 -15.34
CA GLU A 161 -5.18 8.67 -15.64
C GLU A 161 -4.38 8.32 -14.39
N ARG A 162 -4.67 8.98 -13.25
CA ARG A 162 -4.02 8.70 -11.96
C ARG A 162 -4.31 7.29 -11.45
N ARG A 163 -5.57 6.81 -11.63
CA ARG A 163 -5.96 5.45 -11.25
C ARG A 163 -5.17 4.41 -12.03
N ALA A 164 -5.01 4.61 -13.34
CA ALA A 164 -4.25 3.71 -14.19
C ALA A 164 -2.76 3.62 -13.80
N GLU A 165 -2.15 4.72 -13.36
CA GLU A 165 -0.75 4.76 -12.89
C GLU A 165 -0.49 3.86 -11.67
N VAL A 166 -1.51 3.63 -10.85
CA VAL A 166 -1.44 2.79 -9.63
C VAL A 166 -2.17 1.45 -9.77
N GLY A 167 -2.55 1.07 -10.99
CA GLY A 167 -3.19 -0.21 -11.29
C GLY A 167 -4.68 -0.30 -10.92
N LEU A 168 -5.34 0.82 -10.62
CA LEU A 168 -6.76 0.84 -10.31
C LEU A 168 -7.62 0.90 -11.59
N PRO A 169 -8.79 0.25 -11.61
CA PRO A 169 -9.73 0.35 -12.73
C PRO A 169 -10.30 1.77 -12.84
N PRO A 170 -10.86 2.16 -14.01
CA PRO A 170 -11.55 3.43 -14.16
C PRO A 170 -12.59 3.66 -13.07
N LEU A 171 -12.79 4.93 -12.65
CA LEU A 171 -13.71 5.28 -11.57
C LEU A 171 -15.13 4.78 -11.82
N ALA A 172 -15.61 4.89 -13.07
CA ALA A 172 -16.94 4.42 -13.44
C ALA A 172 -17.14 2.91 -13.21
N ASN A 173 -16.10 2.09 -13.43
CA ASN A 173 -16.14 0.65 -13.16
C ASN A 173 -16.22 0.38 -11.65
N TYR A 174 -15.42 1.09 -10.88
CA TYR A 174 -15.43 0.98 -9.42
C TYR A 174 -16.77 1.37 -8.80
N LEU A 175 -17.38 2.46 -9.29
CA LEU A 175 -18.72 2.87 -8.85
C LEU A 175 -19.78 1.82 -9.21
N ALA A 176 -19.70 1.22 -10.41
CA ALA A 176 -20.63 0.17 -10.81
C ALA A 176 -20.54 -1.10 -9.93
N GLU A 177 -19.32 -1.46 -9.48
CA GLU A 177 -19.12 -2.57 -8.52
C GLU A 177 -19.76 -2.27 -7.16
N LEU A 178 -19.75 -1.01 -6.73
CA LEU A 178 -20.32 -0.57 -5.46
C LEU A 178 -21.85 -0.39 -5.49
N GLU A 179 -22.50 -0.36 -6.66
CA GLU A 179 -23.96 -0.23 -6.75
C GLU A 179 -24.68 -1.36 -6.00
N GLU A 180 -24.20 -2.61 -6.12
CA GLU A 180 -24.79 -3.76 -5.40
C GLU A 180 -24.56 -3.65 -3.89
N VAL A 181 -23.38 -3.17 -3.47
CA VAL A 181 -23.04 -2.97 -2.05
C VAL A 181 -23.93 -1.90 -1.44
N CYS A 182 -24.09 -0.75 -2.12
CA CYS A 182 -24.95 0.33 -1.65
C CYS A 182 -26.43 -0.07 -1.65
N ALA A 183 -26.89 -0.90 -2.58
CA ALA A 183 -28.27 -1.39 -2.61
C ALA A 183 -28.58 -2.37 -1.48
N ALA A 184 -27.59 -3.07 -0.96
CA ALA A 184 -27.72 -4.01 0.16
C ALA A 184 -27.61 -3.33 1.55
N THR A 185 -27.12 -2.09 1.59
CA THR A 185 -26.97 -1.31 2.82
C THR A 185 -28.24 -0.49 3.06
N PRO A 186 -29.01 -0.72 4.15
CA PRO A 186 -30.28 -0.07 4.42
C PRO A 186 -30.17 1.42 4.78
#